data_d78716649dffac8a57a7474869d35f34
#
_entry.id   d78716649dffac8a57a7474869d35f34
#
_cell.length_a   1.000
_cell.length_b   1.000
_cell.length_c   1.000
_cell.angle_alpha   90.00
_cell.angle_beta   90.00
_cell.angle_gamma   90.00
#
_symmetry.space_group_name_H-M   'P 1'
#
loop_
_entity.id
_entity.type
_entity.pdbx_description
1 polymer ?
#
loop_
_entity_poly.entity_id
_entity_poly.type
_entity_poly.pdbx_seq_one_letter_code
_entity_poly.pdbx_strand_id
1 'polypeptide(L)'
;MKIFDLIFYINKFHCGNDVDLSFFSPIMTRKFSKLDKVALSAMFKCYVKNTNPSLVFGSMHGQFGRLAKLTEQFKQENEVSPIGFSASVHNNTIGVFSLMNKINAPYTAISAGENTLSNTLCEGFAQLKETKEVLLCCADSFEGKDYAISALISKKSSEGAIKVRMTNSKKEVEQDEYQSFARFLMSDEKYFYGNFFRLEKV
;
A
#
# COMPACT_ATOMS: atom_id res chain seq x y z
N MET A 1 -25.38 6.61 18.56
CA MET A 1 -24.94 5.59 17.58
C MET A 1 -23.83 4.81 18.24
N LYS A 2 -24.07 3.54 18.60
CA LYS A 2 -23.01 2.69 19.17
C LYS A 2 -21.92 2.54 18.11
N ILE A 3 -20.74 3.07 18.39
CA ILE A 3 -19.55 2.81 17.60
C ILE A 3 -19.32 1.31 17.73
N PHE A 4 -19.60 0.56 16.67
CA PHE A 4 -19.23 -0.83 16.62
C PHE A 4 -17.71 -0.89 16.83
N ASP A 5 -17.25 -1.75 17.72
CA ASP A 5 -15.84 -2.08 17.86
C ASP A 5 -15.37 -2.74 16.55
N LEU A 6 -15.00 -1.88 15.59
CA LEU A 6 -14.54 -2.30 14.30
C LEU A 6 -13.09 -2.75 14.46
N ILE A 7 -12.92 -4.07 14.59
CA ILE A 7 -11.63 -4.70 14.83
C ILE A 7 -11.27 -5.57 13.63
N PHE A 8 -10.01 -5.48 13.23
CA PHE A 8 -9.36 -6.40 12.31
C PHE A 8 -7.90 -6.64 12.73
N TYR A 9 -7.20 -7.50 12.04
CA TYR A 9 -5.84 -7.89 12.41
C TYR A 9 -4.91 -7.75 11.21
N ILE A 10 -3.71 -7.23 11.45
CA ILE A 10 -2.59 -7.31 10.53
C ILE A 10 -1.87 -8.61 10.86
N ASN A 11 -2.02 -9.60 9.98
CA ASN A 11 -1.47 -10.93 10.18
C ASN A 11 -0.05 -11.09 9.63
N LYS A 12 0.31 -10.26 8.68
CA LYS A 12 1.63 -10.19 8.07
C LYS A 12 1.90 -8.78 7.62
N PHE A 13 3.11 -8.30 7.80
CA PHE A 13 3.50 -6.99 7.31
C PHE A 13 4.95 -6.99 6.84
N HIS A 14 5.26 -6.03 5.98
CA HIS A 14 6.61 -5.64 5.61
C HIS A 14 6.69 -4.13 5.51
N CYS A 15 7.78 -3.56 5.99
CA CYS A 15 8.05 -2.13 5.96
C CYS A 15 9.50 -1.89 5.57
N GLY A 16 9.73 -1.00 4.60
CA GLY A 16 11.07 -0.64 4.17
C GLY A 16 11.13 -0.12 2.74
N ASN A 17 12.33 0.06 2.26
CA ASN A 17 12.63 0.51 0.89
C ASN A 17 13.50 -0.50 0.11
N ASP A 18 13.73 -1.66 0.69
CA ASP A 18 14.49 -2.72 0.06
C ASP A 18 13.72 -3.32 -1.13
N VAL A 19 14.44 -3.49 -2.22
CA VAL A 19 13.88 -3.95 -3.49
C VAL A 19 14.35 -5.37 -3.78
N ASP A 20 13.41 -6.32 -3.75
CA ASP A 20 13.60 -7.67 -4.25
C ASP A 20 12.72 -7.88 -5.48
N LEU A 21 13.35 -8.03 -6.62
CA LEU A 21 12.69 -8.24 -7.90
C LEU A 21 12.87 -9.66 -8.44
N SER A 22 13.31 -10.60 -7.62
CA SER A 22 13.52 -12.00 -8.00
C SER A 22 12.22 -12.69 -8.47
N PHE A 23 11.07 -12.17 -8.08
CA PHE A 23 9.74 -12.64 -8.51
C PHE A 23 9.39 -12.29 -9.96
N PHE A 24 10.17 -11.42 -10.61
CA PHE A 24 9.87 -10.85 -11.92
C PHE A 24 10.92 -11.23 -12.96
N SER A 25 10.49 -11.37 -14.22
CA SER A 25 11.44 -11.49 -15.30
C SER A 25 12.22 -10.18 -15.52
N PRO A 26 13.49 -10.24 -15.97
CA PRO A 26 14.28 -9.04 -16.27
C PRO A 26 13.62 -8.08 -17.27
N ILE A 27 12.83 -8.61 -18.21
CA ILE A 27 12.10 -7.80 -19.21
C ILE A 27 11.02 -6.95 -18.53
N MET A 28 10.33 -7.50 -17.53
CA MET A 28 9.30 -6.77 -16.79
C MET A 28 9.90 -5.70 -15.89
N THR A 29 10.99 -6.03 -15.19
CA THR A 29 11.62 -5.12 -14.22
C THR A 29 12.16 -3.85 -14.86
N ARG A 30 12.55 -3.90 -16.13
CA ARG A 30 13.00 -2.71 -16.90
C ARG A 30 11.89 -1.69 -17.11
N LYS A 31 10.62 -2.12 -17.08
CA LYS A 31 9.44 -1.26 -17.28
C LYS A 31 8.95 -0.64 -15.97
N PHE A 32 9.43 -1.09 -14.82
CA PHE A 32 8.98 -0.62 -13.52
C PHE A 32 9.58 0.74 -13.18
N SER A 33 8.73 1.64 -12.69
CA SER A 33 9.16 2.86 -12.02
C SER A 33 9.83 2.52 -10.68
N LYS A 34 10.42 3.51 -10.01
CA LYS A 34 10.92 3.31 -8.64
C LYS A 34 9.79 2.92 -7.69
N LEU A 35 8.64 3.61 -7.79
CA LEU A 35 7.45 3.26 -7.02
C LEU A 35 7.01 1.81 -7.26
N ASP A 36 6.92 1.38 -8.53
CA ASP A 36 6.56 -0.01 -8.83
C ASP A 36 7.50 -0.98 -8.13
N LYS A 37 8.79 -0.74 -8.19
CA LYS A 37 9.81 -1.65 -7.62
C LYS A 37 9.67 -1.81 -6.11
N VAL A 38 9.57 -0.71 -5.37
CA VAL A 38 9.49 -0.77 -3.91
C VAL A 38 8.14 -1.32 -3.44
N ALA A 39 7.04 -0.90 -4.08
CA ALA A 39 5.70 -1.36 -3.72
C ALA A 39 5.48 -2.84 -4.03
N LEU A 40 5.81 -3.28 -5.26
CA LEU A 40 5.68 -4.68 -5.65
C LEU A 40 6.55 -5.59 -4.77
N SER A 41 7.79 -5.19 -4.46
CA SER A 41 8.66 -5.91 -3.55
C SER A 41 8.02 -6.13 -2.17
N ALA A 42 7.47 -5.06 -1.58
CA ALA A 42 6.78 -5.13 -0.30
C ALA A 42 5.50 -6.01 -0.36
N MET A 43 4.72 -5.87 -1.44
CA MET A 43 3.51 -6.68 -1.62
C MET A 43 3.82 -8.18 -1.70
N PHE A 44 4.85 -8.58 -2.45
CA PHE A 44 5.24 -9.98 -2.55
C PHE A 44 5.67 -10.58 -1.22
N LYS A 45 6.30 -9.81 -0.36
CA LYS A 45 6.69 -10.26 0.99
C LYS A 45 5.49 -10.55 1.89
N CYS A 46 4.35 -9.89 1.67
CA CYS A 46 3.13 -10.09 2.44
C CYS A 46 2.14 -11.04 1.77
N TYR A 47 2.20 -11.20 0.46
CA TYR A 47 1.28 -12.04 -0.29
C TYR A 47 1.44 -13.53 0.04
N VAL A 48 0.32 -14.22 0.16
CA VAL A 48 0.26 -15.68 0.26
C VAL A 48 -0.04 -16.24 -1.12
N LYS A 49 0.90 -16.97 -1.68
CA LYS A 49 0.80 -17.50 -3.05
C LYS A 49 -0.47 -18.35 -3.23
N ASN A 50 -1.11 -18.19 -4.38
CA ASN A 50 -2.35 -18.89 -4.76
C ASN A 50 -3.58 -18.49 -3.91
N THR A 51 -3.54 -17.37 -3.19
CA THR A 51 -4.73 -16.76 -2.59
C THR A 51 -5.30 -15.68 -3.50
N ASN A 52 -6.54 -15.24 -3.24
CA ASN A 52 -7.23 -14.22 -4.02
C ASN A 52 -7.75 -13.10 -3.10
N PRO A 53 -6.85 -12.38 -2.39
CA PRO A 53 -7.24 -11.29 -1.53
C PRO A 53 -7.73 -10.09 -2.36
N SER A 54 -8.64 -9.29 -1.83
CA SER A 54 -8.83 -7.94 -2.35
C SER A 54 -7.58 -7.12 -2.15
N LEU A 55 -7.34 -6.13 -3.02
CA LEU A 55 -6.12 -5.34 -2.97
C LEU A 55 -6.44 -3.87 -2.73
N VAL A 56 -5.67 -3.21 -1.85
CA VAL A 56 -5.75 -1.75 -1.68
C VAL A 56 -4.35 -1.15 -1.78
N PHE A 57 -4.20 -0.18 -2.66
CA PHE A 57 -2.96 0.54 -2.88
C PHE A 57 -3.13 2.01 -2.51
N GLY A 58 -2.32 2.51 -1.60
CA GLY A 58 -2.22 3.91 -1.23
C GLY A 58 -0.92 4.52 -1.71
N SER A 59 -0.98 5.68 -2.34
CA SER A 59 0.19 6.49 -2.68
C SER A 59 -0.19 7.96 -2.75
N MET A 60 0.55 8.82 -2.09
CA MET A 60 0.31 10.26 -2.12
C MET A 60 0.62 10.84 -3.51
N HIS A 61 1.75 10.44 -4.08
CA HIS A 61 2.29 10.99 -5.34
C HIS A 61 2.06 10.09 -6.55
N GLY A 62 1.76 8.80 -6.33
CA GLY A 62 1.55 7.84 -7.41
C GLY A 62 2.72 7.78 -8.39
N GLN A 63 2.41 7.69 -9.68
CA GLN A 63 3.41 7.63 -10.75
C GLN A 63 3.97 9.02 -11.17
N PHE A 64 4.08 9.96 -10.22
CA PHE A 64 4.52 11.34 -10.51
C PHE A 64 5.82 11.39 -11.32
N GLY A 65 6.83 10.61 -10.96
CA GLY A 65 8.10 10.59 -11.68
C GLY A 65 7.99 10.12 -13.13
N ARG A 66 7.02 9.27 -13.44
CA ARG A 66 6.70 8.84 -14.81
C ARG A 66 5.92 9.92 -15.55
N LEU A 67 4.94 10.52 -14.89
CA LEU A 67 4.14 11.61 -15.46
C LEU A 67 5.03 12.81 -15.81
N ALA A 68 5.98 13.19 -14.96
CA ALA A 68 6.92 14.27 -15.24
C ALA A 68 7.74 14.00 -16.52
N LYS A 69 8.24 12.77 -16.71
CA LYS A 69 8.97 12.36 -17.92
C LYS A 69 8.09 12.43 -19.18
N LEU A 70 6.84 11.98 -19.10
CA LEU A 70 5.89 12.06 -20.21
C LEU A 70 5.53 13.50 -20.57
N THR A 71 5.40 14.36 -19.57
CA THR A 71 5.16 15.79 -19.79
C THR A 71 6.33 16.44 -20.53
N GLU A 72 7.55 16.09 -20.15
CA GLU A 72 8.74 16.61 -20.83
C GLU A 72 8.85 16.09 -22.27
N GLN A 73 8.59 14.79 -22.49
CA GLN A 73 8.54 14.21 -23.83
C GLN A 73 7.50 14.93 -24.69
N PHE A 74 6.30 15.16 -24.16
CA PHE A 74 5.25 15.87 -24.90
C PHE A 74 5.64 17.29 -25.29
N LYS A 75 6.34 18.02 -24.41
CA LYS A 75 6.83 19.38 -24.73
C LYS A 75 7.86 19.39 -25.87
N GLN A 76 8.70 18.34 -25.94
CA GLN A 76 9.78 18.28 -26.93
C GLN A 76 9.30 17.69 -28.28
N GLU A 77 8.47 16.66 -28.24
CA GLU A 77 8.10 15.83 -29.39
C GLU A 77 6.65 16.03 -29.84
N ASN A 78 5.81 16.73 -29.03
CA ASN A 78 4.35 16.85 -29.20
C ASN A 78 3.64 15.48 -29.26
N GLU A 79 4.30 14.43 -28.74
CA GLU A 79 3.81 13.05 -28.70
C GLU A 79 4.20 12.41 -27.36
N VAL A 80 3.47 11.38 -26.94
CA VAL A 80 3.81 10.56 -25.78
C VAL A 80 3.73 9.08 -26.14
N SER A 81 4.60 8.30 -25.51
CA SER A 81 4.54 6.84 -25.62
C SER A 81 3.22 6.30 -25.07
N PRO A 82 2.39 5.58 -25.86
CA PRO A 82 1.15 4.96 -25.35
C PRO A 82 1.38 4.00 -24.18
N ILE A 83 2.48 3.24 -24.23
CA ILE A 83 2.87 2.32 -23.14
C ILE A 83 3.28 3.12 -21.89
N GLY A 84 4.03 4.21 -22.08
CA GLY A 84 4.41 5.11 -20.98
C GLY A 84 3.18 5.75 -20.34
N PHE A 85 2.25 6.24 -21.16
CA PHE A 85 1.00 6.85 -20.70
C PHE A 85 0.13 5.85 -19.90
N SER A 86 -0.11 4.65 -20.45
CA SER A 86 -0.90 3.63 -19.78
C SER A 86 -0.29 3.19 -18.42
N ALA A 87 1.03 3.27 -18.29
CA ALA A 87 1.73 2.95 -17.05
C ALA A 87 1.85 4.14 -16.07
N SER A 88 1.38 5.34 -16.43
CA SER A 88 1.45 6.54 -15.59
C SER A 88 0.24 6.72 -14.68
N VAL A 89 -0.77 5.87 -14.80
CA VAL A 89 -1.97 5.93 -13.97
C VAL A 89 -1.68 5.48 -12.54
N HIS A 90 -2.41 6.04 -11.58
CA HIS A 90 -2.18 5.79 -10.15
C HIS A 90 -2.32 4.31 -9.77
N ASN A 91 -3.23 3.59 -10.39
CA ASN A 91 -3.48 2.17 -10.12
C ASN A 91 -2.57 1.20 -10.93
N ASN A 92 -1.55 1.69 -11.64
CA ASN A 92 -0.67 0.83 -12.44
C ASN A 92 -0.01 -0.27 -11.60
N THR A 93 0.57 0.11 -10.47
CA THR A 93 1.33 -0.81 -9.61
C THR A 93 0.46 -1.98 -9.13
N ILE A 94 -0.72 -1.68 -8.60
CA ILE A 94 -1.63 -2.71 -8.09
C ILE A 94 -2.23 -3.55 -9.22
N GLY A 95 -2.49 -2.95 -10.38
CA GLY A 95 -2.95 -3.66 -11.58
C GLY A 95 -1.90 -4.66 -12.07
N VAL A 96 -0.62 -4.27 -12.10
CA VAL A 96 0.49 -5.18 -12.45
C VAL A 96 0.55 -6.34 -11.46
N PHE A 97 0.45 -6.07 -10.16
CA PHE A 97 0.45 -7.12 -9.13
C PHE A 97 -0.71 -8.12 -9.31
N SER A 98 -1.92 -7.60 -9.53
CA SER A 98 -3.12 -8.40 -9.77
C SER A 98 -2.96 -9.33 -10.97
N LEU A 99 -2.53 -8.80 -12.11
CA LEU A 99 -2.33 -9.57 -13.35
C LEU A 99 -1.30 -10.67 -13.18
N MET A 100 -0.17 -10.38 -12.55
CA MET A 100 0.92 -11.34 -12.36
C MET A 100 0.54 -12.52 -11.47
N ASN A 101 -0.25 -12.24 -10.44
CA ASN A 101 -0.66 -13.25 -9.46
C ASN A 101 -2.04 -13.86 -9.80
N LYS A 102 -2.63 -13.48 -10.95
CA LYS A 102 -3.96 -13.94 -11.39
C LYS A 102 -5.04 -13.69 -10.32
N ILE A 103 -4.93 -12.54 -9.63
CA ILE A 103 -5.91 -12.12 -8.63
C ILE A 103 -7.11 -11.53 -9.37
N ASN A 104 -8.28 -12.12 -9.19
CA ASN A 104 -9.54 -11.67 -9.78
C ASN A 104 -10.43 -10.92 -8.78
N ALA A 105 -9.99 -10.79 -7.53
CA ALA A 105 -10.66 -9.99 -6.52
C ALA A 105 -10.57 -8.48 -6.85
N PRO A 106 -11.49 -7.66 -6.34
CA PRO A 106 -11.45 -6.21 -6.55
C PRO A 106 -10.16 -5.58 -6.07
N TYR A 107 -9.75 -4.48 -6.71
CA TYR A 107 -8.69 -3.63 -6.21
C TYR A 107 -9.07 -2.15 -6.26
N THR A 108 -8.54 -1.39 -5.30
CA THR A 108 -8.74 0.05 -5.16
C THR A 108 -7.40 0.75 -5.03
N ALA A 109 -7.25 1.92 -5.67
CA ALA A 109 -6.08 2.78 -5.50
C ALA A 109 -6.51 4.12 -4.91
N ILE A 110 -5.80 4.61 -3.88
CA ILE A 110 -6.15 5.75 -3.05
C ILE A 110 -5.01 6.77 -3.02
N SER A 111 -5.37 8.05 -3.11
CA SER A 111 -4.52 9.17 -2.74
C SER A 111 -5.31 10.12 -1.85
N ALA A 112 -4.78 10.45 -0.68
CA ALA A 112 -5.43 11.30 0.30
C ALA A 112 -4.42 12.25 1.02
N GLY A 113 -3.38 12.67 0.28
CA GLY A 113 -2.31 13.50 0.83
C GLY A 113 -1.63 12.82 2.02
N GLU A 114 -1.40 13.58 3.08
CA GLU A 114 -0.77 13.09 4.31
C GLU A 114 -1.56 11.99 5.02
N ASN A 115 -2.86 11.87 4.75
CA ASN A 115 -3.73 10.86 5.34
C ASN A 115 -3.83 9.59 4.46
N THR A 116 -2.94 9.39 3.48
CA THR A 116 -3.02 8.26 2.55
C THR A 116 -2.95 6.92 3.27
N LEU A 117 -2.07 6.76 4.25
CA LEU A 117 -1.95 5.52 5.02
C LEU A 117 -3.24 5.21 5.80
N SER A 118 -3.75 6.17 6.55
CA SER A 118 -5.00 6.00 7.31
C SER A 118 -6.18 5.64 6.41
N ASN A 119 -6.30 6.31 5.26
CA ASN A 119 -7.38 6.01 4.31
C ASN A 119 -7.20 4.64 3.64
N THR A 120 -5.97 4.21 3.39
CA THR A 120 -5.67 2.86 2.89
C THR A 120 -6.12 1.78 3.89
N LEU A 121 -5.87 1.99 5.19
CA LEU A 121 -6.34 1.09 6.25
C LEU A 121 -7.88 1.10 6.37
N CYS A 122 -8.51 2.27 6.28
CA CYS A 122 -9.97 2.41 6.32
C CYS A 122 -10.64 1.66 5.16
N GLU A 123 -10.12 1.81 3.94
CA GLU A 123 -10.63 1.12 2.76
C GLU A 123 -10.44 -0.40 2.89
N GLY A 124 -9.25 -0.83 3.30
CA GLY A 124 -8.99 -2.25 3.53
C GLY A 124 -9.96 -2.87 4.54
N PHE A 125 -10.24 -2.15 5.64
CA PHE A 125 -11.25 -2.56 6.59
C PHE A 125 -12.66 -2.63 5.95
N ALA A 126 -13.02 -1.64 5.13
CA ALA A 126 -14.32 -1.65 4.44
C ALA A 126 -14.46 -2.87 3.53
N GLN A 127 -13.41 -3.23 2.78
CA GLN A 127 -13.40 -4.41 1.91
C GLN A 127 -13.48 -5.74 2.67
N LEU A 128 -13.01 -5.81 3.93
CA LEU A 128 -13.18 -7.00 4.77
C LEU A 128 -14.63 -7.35 5.08
N LYS A 129 -15.61 -6.48 4.75
CA LYS A 129 -17.03 -6.84 4.82
C LYS A 129 -17.40 -7.89 3.79
N GLU A 130 -16.81 -7.81 2.61
CA GLU A 130 -17.12 -8.63 1.43
C GLU A 130 -16.08 -9.75 1.21
N THR A 131 -14.88 -9.60 1.76
CA THR A 131 -13.76 -10.52 1.54
C THR A 131 -13.19 -11.07 2.84
N LYS A 132 -12.49 -12.21 2.75
CA LYS A 132 -11.84 -12.83 3.91
C LYS A 132 -10.54 -12.13 4.29
N GLU A 133 -9.79 -11.67 3.28
CA GLU A 133 -8.46 -11.08 3.40
C GLU A 133 -8.31 -9.92 2.44
N VAL A 134 -7.54 -8.93 2.84
CA VAL A 134 -7.14 -7.80 1.99
C VAL A 134 -5.63 -7.63 2.09
N LEU A 135 -4.96 -7.54 0.95
CA LEU A 135 -3.56 -7.16 0.88
C LEU A 135 -3.48 -5.65 0.66
N LEU A 136 -2.94 -4.95 1.64
CA LEU A 136 -2.71 -3.51 1.60
C LEU A 136 -1.28 -3.23 1.15
N CYS A 137 -1.08 -2.12 0.44
CA CYS A 137 0.23 -1.53 0.23
C CYS A 137 0.09 0.00 0.23
N CYS A 138 0.85 0.67 1.09
CA CYS A 138 1.02 2.12 1.05
C CYS A 138 2.47 2.41 0.70
N ALA A 139 2.72 3.07 -0.43
CA ALA A 139 4.06 3.29 -0.93
C ALA A 139 4.18 4.62 -1.69
N ASP A 140 5.37 5.22 -1.63
CA ASP A 140 5.72 6.38 -2.45
C ASP A 140 7.18 6.34 -2.90
N SER A 141 7.44 7.09 -3.98
CA SER A 141 8.77 7.37 -4.49
C SER A 141 8.78 8.81 -4.98
N PHE A 142 9.21 9.72 -4.10
CA PHE A 142 9.19 11.16 -4.36
C PHE A 142 10.41 11.83 -3.74
N GLU A 143 11.04 12.75 -4.48
CA GLU A 143 12.21 13.53 -4.03
C GLU A 143 13.36 12.69 -3.40
N GLY A 144 13.61 11.51 -3.99
CA GLY A 144 14.68 10.62 -3.52
C GLY A 144 14.33 9.81 -2.27
N LYS A 145 13.11 9.94 -1.74
CA LYS A 145 12.60 9.12 -0.64
C LYS A 145 11.71 8.01 -1.22
N ASP A 146 12.14 6.78 -1.02
CA ASP A 146 11.41 5.59 -1.44
C ASP A 146 10.98 4.83 -0.21
N TYR A 147 9.72 4.44 -0.13
CA TYR A 147 9.21 3.62 0.97
C TYR A 147 8.00 2.79 0.57
N ALA A 148 7.80 1.69 1.26
CA ALA A 148 6.57 0.92 1.22
C ALA A 148 6.25 0.28 2.57
N ILE A 149 4.97 0.26 2.93
CA ILE A 149 4.40 -0.63 3.93
C ILE A 149 3.40 -1.52 3.22
N SER A 150 3.54 -2.82 3.36
CA SER A 150 2.53 -3.78 2.92
C SER A 150 2.03 -4.59 4.10
N ALA A 151 0.75 -4.94 4.09
CA ALA A 151 0.13 -5.72 5.15
C ALA A 151 -0.96 -6.64 4.60
N LEU A 152 -1.00 -7.87 5.07
CA LEU A 152 -2.12 -8.78 4.89
C LEU A 152 -3.04 -8.67 6.10
N ILE A 153 -4.26 -8.23 5.89
CA ILE A 153 -5.25 -8.03 6.96
C ILE A 153 -6.43 -8.98 6.83
N SER A 154 -7.02 -9.34 7.96
CA SER A 154 -8.26 -10.13 8.03
C SER A 154 -9.03 -9.86 9.32
N LYS A 155 -10.27 -10.39 9.40
CA LYS A 155 -11.07 -10.39 10.65
C LYS A 155 -10.60 -11.43 11.66
N LYS A 156 -9.76 -12.39 11.24
CA LYS A 156 -9.23 -13.45 12.09
C LYS A 156 -7.79 -13.15 12.46
N SER A 157 -7.45 -13.31 13.72
CA SER A 157 -6.08 -13.20 14.23
C SER A 157 -5.26 -14.44 13.88
N SER A 158 -3.98 -14.24 13.57
CA SER A 158 -2.94 -15.27 13.57
C SER A 158 -1.97 -15.04 14.73
N GLU A 159 -1.07 -15.97 14.97
CA GLU A 159 0.01 -15.81 15.94
C GLU A 159 0.87 -14.58 15.58
N GLY A 160 1.16 -13.73 16.57
CA GLY A 160 1.92 -12.48 16.38
C GLY A 160 1.20 -11.39 15.59
N ALA A 161 -0.12 -11.50 15.40
CA ALA A 161 -0.90 -10.48 14.71
C ALA A 161 -0.96 -9.16 15.48
N ILE A 162 -1.08 -8.06 14.76
CA ILE A 162 -1.35 -6.74 15.33
C ILE A 162 -2.85 -6.48 15.24
N LYS A 163 -3.48 -6.25 16.38
CA LYS A 163 -4.89 -5.89 16.45
C LYS A 163 -5.07 -4.42 16.09
N VAL A 164 -5.94 -4.15 15.14
CA VAL A 164 -6.32 -2.81 14.73
C VAL A 164 -7.75 -2.54 15.16
N ARG A 165 -7.95 -1.43 15.85
CA ARG A 165 -9.27 -0.92 16.23
C ARG A 165 -9.49 0.43 15.57
N MET A 166 -10.56 0.57 14.81
CA MET A 166 -10.98 1.86 14.25
C MET A 166 -11.50 2.75 15.38
N THR A 167 -11.14 4.03 15.35
CA THR A 167 -11.53 5.01 16.38
C THR A 167 -12.09 6.28 15.72
N ASN A 168 -12.88 7.05 16.45
CA ASN A 168 -13.36 8.36 15.99
C ASN A 168 -12.45 9.52 16.44
N SER A 169 -11.37 9.25 17.15
CA SER A 169 -10.48 10.29 17.63
C SER A 169 -9.48 10.65 16.54
N LYS A 170 -9.57 11.90 16.04
CA LYS A 170 -8.44 12.54 15.40
C LYS A 170 -7.42 12.83 16.50
N LYS A 171 -6.35 12.05 16.59
CA LYS A 171 -5.14 12.52 17.23
C LYS A 171 -4.33 13.20 16.14
N GLU A 172 -3.96 14.46 16.32
CA GLU A 172 -2.95 15.07 15.47
C GLU A 172 -1.68 14.25 15.64
N VAL A 173 -1.29 13.59 14.58
CA VAL A 173 0.01 12.92 14.53
C VAL A 173 1.00 14.04 14.25
N GLU A 174 1.83 14.37 15.22
CA GLU A 174 2.82 15.45 15.13
C GLU A 174 3.92 15.22 14.09
N GLN A 175 3.93 14.06 13.43
CA GLN A 175 4.92 13.62 12.45
C GLN A 175 4.25 12.92 11.29
N ASP A 176 4.99 12.76 10.20
CA ASP A 176 4.65 11.89 9.07
C ASP A 176 4.09 10.55 9.56
N GLU A 177 2.79 10.35 9.32
CA GLU A 177 2.04 9.18 9.80
C GLU A 177 2.69 7.87 9.33
N TYR A 178 3.23 7.89 8.12
CA TYR A 178 3.93 6.75 7.55
C TYR A 178 5.18 6.37 8.36
N GLN A 179 6.05 7.35 8.65
CA GLN A 179 7.29 7.09 9.40
C GLN A 179 6.98 6.62 10.83
N SER A 180 5.98 7.24 11.47
CA SER A 180 5.55 6.87 12.81
C SER A 180 4.97 5.46 12.86
N PHE A 181 4.15 5.09 11.88
CA PHE A 181 3.61 3.74 11.75
C PHE A 181 4.69 2.72 11.45
N ALA A 182 5.61 3.02 10.54
CA ALA A 182 6.75 2.16 10.22
C ALA A 182 7.64 1.89 11.45
N ARG A 183 7.92 2.94 12.23
CA ARG A 183 8.67 2.82 13.49
C ARG A 183 7.96 1.90 14.47
N PHE A 184 6.66 2.10 14.66
CA PHE A 184 5.86 1.22 15.53
C PHE A 184 5.93 -0.24 15.10
N LEU A 185 5.78 -0.54 13.81
CA LEU A 185 5.84 -1.92 13.31
C LEU A 185 7.17 -2.60 13.67
N MET A 186 8.28 -1.84 13.66
CA MET A 186 9.64 -2.35 13.90
C MET A 186 10.13 -2.21 15.35
N SER A 187 9.39 -1.54 16.23
CA SER A 187 9.71 -1.35 17.64
C SER A 187 9.06 -2.41 18.53
N ASP A 188 9.40 -2.43 19.81
CA ASP A 188 8.73 -3.22 20.86
C ASP A 188 7.56 -2.48 21.50
N GLU A 189 7.18 -1.33 20.98
CA GLU A 189 6.03 -0.56 21.48
C GLU A 189 4.75 -1.38 21.36
N LYS A 190 3.97 -1.43 22.43
CA LYS A 190 2.73 -2.21 22.49
C LYS A 190 1.57 -1.56 21.78
N TYR A 191 1.54 -0.22 21.75
CA TYR A 191 0.42 0.56 21.21
C TYR A 191 0.89 1.63 20.25
N PHE A 192 0.10 1.86 19.20
CA PHE A 192 0.24 2.98 18.29
C PHE A 192 -1.13 3.65 18.09
N TYR A 193 -1.13 4.98 17.98
CA TYR A 193 -2.33 5.77 17.75
C TYR A 193 -2.12 6.59 16.47
N GLY A 194 -2.85 6.24 15.42
CA GLY A 194 -2.90 6.97 14.16
C GLY A 194 -4.20 7.75 14.01
N ASN A 195 -4.36 8.39 12.85
CA ASN A 195 -5.62 9.02 12.47
C ASN A 195 -6.68 7.95 12.26
N PHE A 196 -7.77 7.95 13.02
CA PHE A 196 -8.89 7.01 12.90
C PHE A 196 -8.61 5.55 13.32
N PHE A 197 -7.44 5.19 13.83
CA PHE A 197 -7.17 3.83 14.29
C PHE A 197 -6.20 3.77 15.48
N ARG A 198 -6.28 2.66 16.22
CA ARG A 198 -5.34 2.26 17.24
C ARG A 198 -4.86 0.85 16.95
N LEU A 199 -3.56 0.62 17.07
CA LEU A 199 -2.94 -0.69 16.96
C LEU A 199 -2.49 -1.20 18.33
N GLU A 200 -2.52 -2.53 18.47
CA GLU A 200 -2.06 -3.25 19.66
C GLU A 200 -1.36 -4.54 19.21
N LYS A 201 -0.09 -4.70 19.58
CA LYS A 201 0.63 -5.98 19.43
C LYS A 201 0.07 -6.97 20.46
N VAL A 202 -0.44 -8.11 19.97
CA VAL A 202 -1.18 -9.11 20.76
C VAL A 202 -0.30 -10.33 21.01
#